data_f21b70b27fe7a0b49c9937bb75b46462
#
_entry.id   f21b70b27fe7a0b49c9937bb75b46462
#
_cell.length_a   1.000
_cell.length_b   1.000
_cell.length_c   1.000
_cell.angle_alpha   90.00
_cell.angle_beta   90.00
_cell.angle_gamma   90.00
#
_symmetry.space_group_name_H-M   'P 1'
#
loop_
_entity.id
_entity.type
_entity.pdbx_description
1 polymer ?
#
loop_
_entity_poly.entity_id
_entity_poly.type
_entity_poly.pdbx_seq_one_letter_code
_entity_poly.pdbx_strand_id
1 'polypeptide(L)'
;MGSEMCIRDSYYPVWVFFALLCAAAILGLLRWRDSEPKFWALSTTGIIMAGIFFLSSLGQQYYSMWLFPMMFTVLLHRSVFHTWGAWLAAFLFLAPLEWTSTSMPTAAHWMSVFIATIGWGLLIVVTASSVAGWWAAERRSGQPNTKGDKIPA
;
A
#
# COMPACT_ATOMS: atom_id res chain seq x y z
N MET A 1 12.67 -19.31 -27.92
CA MET A 1 13.41 -18.64 -26.84
C MET A 1 13.37 -17.08 -26.93
N GLY A 2 12.80 -16.47 -27.94
CA GLY A 2 12.79 -14.99 -28.09
C GLY A 2 11.55 -14.25 -27.56
N SER A 3 10.43 -14.92 -27.30
CA SER A 3 9.16 -14.27 -26.93
C SER A 3 9.01 -13.95 -25.44
N GLU A 4 9.68 -14.65 -24.57
CA GLU A 4 9.57 -14.42 -23.11
C GLU A 4 10.35 -13.20 -22.64
N MET A 5 11.43 -12.83 -23.31
CA MET A 5 12.22 -11.63 -22.98
C MET A 5 11.46 -10.33 -23.27
N CYS A 6 10.70 -10.26 -24.37
CA CYS A 6 9.95 -9.06 -24.75
C CYS A 6 8.79 -8.72 -23.80
N ILE A 7 8.17 -9.73 -23.20
CA ILE A 7 7.06 -9.51 -22.25
C ILE A 7 7.58 -8.92 -20.92
N ARG A 8 8.74 -9.36 -20.45
CA ARG A 8 9.34 -8.90 -19.19
C ARG A 8 9.75 -7.42 -19.25
N ASP A 9 10.25 -6.97 -20.40
CA ASP A 9 10.69 -5.59 -20.58
C ASP A 9 9.51 -4.59 -20.64
N SER A 10 8.32 -5.03 -21.07
CA SER A 10 7.13 -4.18 -21.15
C SER A 10 6.55 -3.82 -19.77
N TYR A 11 6.77 -4.63 -18.73
CA TYR A 11 6.28 -4.36 -17.36
C TYR A 11 7.30 -3.66 -16.45
N TYR A 12 8.53 -3.53 -16.90
CA TYR A 12 9.60 -2.88 -16.13
C TYR A 12 9.21 -1.49 -15.60
N PRO A 13 8.60 -0.58 -16.39
CA PRO A 13 8.23 0.74 -15.88
C PRO A 13 7.18 0.70 -14.76
N VAL A 14 6.26 -0.26 -14.79
CA VAL A 14 5.25 -0.44 -13.73
C VAL A 14 5.91 -0.86 -12.42
N TRP A 15 6.84 -1.80 -12.47
CA TRP A 15 7.56 -2.27 -11.28
C TRP A 15 8.43 -1.18 -10.67
N VAL A 16 9.13 -0.41 -11.50
CA VAL A 16 9.92 0.74 -11.05
C VAL A 16 9.03 1.79 -10.38
N PHE A 17 7.87 2.09 -10.97
CA PHE A 17 6.90 3.01 -10.39
C PHE A 17 6.43 2.57 -8.99
N PHE A 18 6.04 1.32 -8.81
CA PHE A 18 5.61 0.80 -7.51
C PHE A 18 6.76 0.71 -6.50
N ALA A 19 7.97 0.37 -6.93
CA ALA A 19 9.15 0.40 -6.08
C ALA A 19 9.45 1.81 -5.57
N LEU A 20 9.33 2.83 -6.43
CA LEU A 20 9.49 4.23 -6.05
C LEU A 20 8.38 4.70 -5.10
N LEU A 21 7.13 4.25 -5.30
CA LEU A 21 6.04 4.54 -4.37
C LEU A 21 6.29 3.93 -2.98
N CYS A 22 6.76 2.68 -2.92
CA CYS A 22 7.14 2.05 -1.65
C CYS A 22 8.27 2.84 -0.97
N ALA A 23 9.31 3.19 -1.71
CA ALA A 23 10.43 3.98 -1.18
C ALA A 23 9.95 5.34 -0.66
N ALA A 24 9.13 6.05 -1.42
CA ALA A 24 8.56 7.33 -1.01
C ALA A 24 7.69 7.22 0.25
N ALA A 25 6.86 6.16 0.35
CA ALA A 25 6.06 5.90 1.54
C ALA A 25 6.94 5.61 2.77
N ILE A 26 7.98 4.78 2.62
CA ILE A 26 8.93 4.47 3.71
C ILE A 26 9.66 5.73 4.16
N LEU A 27 10.20 6.51 3.24
CA LEU A 27 10.88 7.77 3.54
C LEU A 27 9.92 8.76 4.23
N GLY A 28 8.68 8.84 3.76
CA GLY A 28 7.64 9.64 4.39
C GLY A 28 7.35 9.19 5.84
N LEU A 29 7.29 7.90 6.09
CA LEU A 29 7.03 7.32 7.41
C LEU A 29 8.18 7.58 8.42
N LEU A 30 9.42 7.82 7.95
CA LEU A 30 10.55 8.13 8.84
C LEU A 30 10.31 9.34 9.74
N ARG A 31 9.45 10.27 9.32
CA ARG A 31 9.10 11.44 10.12
C ARG A 31 8.48 11.08 11.47
N TRP A 32 7.72 9.97 11.53
CA TRP A 32 7.05 9.52 12.76
C TRP A 32 7.83 8.46 13.53
N ARG A 33 9.07 8.22 13.15
CA ARG A 33 9.93 7.22 13.79
C ARG A 33 10.08 7.47 15.30
N ASP A 34 10.34 8.72 15.68
CA ASP A 34 10.63 9.09 17.07
C ASP A 34 9.36 9.46 17.85
N SER A 35 8.36 10.07 17.18
CA SER A 35 7.11 10.48 17.83
C SER A 35 6.09 9.34 17.99
N GLU A 36 6.00 8.45 17.02
CA GLU A 36 5.06 7.33 17.00
C GLU A 36 5.76 6.02 16.56
N PRO A 37 6.69 5.47 17.35
CA PRO A 37 7.55 4.36 16.92
C PRO A 37 6.77 3.09 16.58
N LYS A 38 5.67 2.80 17.27
CA LYS A 38 4.80 1.64 16.98
C LYS A 38 4.12 1.79 15.61
N PHE A 39 3.57 2.97 15.33
CA PHE A 39 2.95 3.26 14.04
C PHE A 39 3.98 3.15 12.91
N TRP A 40 5.15 3.76 13.09
CA TRP A 40 6.23 3.68 12.11
C TRP A 40 6.66 2.24 11.84
N ALA A 41 6.95 1.45 12.87
CA ALA A 41 7.42 0.08 12.72
C ALA A 41 6.40 -0.81 12.00
N LEU A 42 5.14 -0.78 12.43
CA LEU A 42 4.08 -1.61 11.85
C LEU A 42 3.76 -1.21 10.41
N SER A 43 3.69 0.09 10.12
CA SER A 43 3.40 0.59 8.77
C SER A 43 4.55 0.34 7.80
N THR A 44 5.80 0.54 8.25
CA THR A 44 7.00 0.30 7.44
C THR A 44 7.14 -1.19 7.12
N THR A 45 6.94 -2.07 8.10
CA THR A 45 6.97 -3.52 7.87
C THR A 45 5.89 -3.91 6.86
N GLY A 46 4.67 -3.40 7.00
CA GLY A 46 3.58 -3.70 6.09
C GLY A 46 3.86 -3.26 4.65
N ILE A 47 4.38 -2.05 4.45
CA ILE A 47 4.68 -1.54 3.09
C ILE A 47 5.86 -2.28 2.43
N ILE A 48 6.88 -2.66 3.22
CA ILE A 48 7.99 -3.49 2.73
C ILE A 48 7.46 -4.85 2.24
N MET A 49 6.63 -5.50 3.05
CA MET A 49 6.04 -6.80 2.68
C MET A 49 5.13 -6.67 1.46
N ALA A 50 4.28 -5.63 1.41
CA ALA A 50 3.46 -5.36 0.24
C ALA A 50 4.29 -5.17 -1.04
N GLY A 51 5.39 -4.42 -0.94
CA GLY A 51 6.33 -4.22 -2.04
C GLY A 51 7.00 -5.53 -2.48
N ILE A 52 7.48 -6.35 -1.56
CA ILE A 52 8.10 -7.63 -1.86
C ILE A 52 7.11 -8.55 -2.59
N PHE A 53 5.88 -8.69 -2.08
CA PHE A 53 4.88 -9.58 -2.68
C PHE A 53 4.38 -9.07 -4.03
N PHE A 54 4.23 -7.76 -4.18
CA PHE A 54 3.87 -7.15 -5.46
C PHE A 54 4.96 -7.38 -6.52
N LEU A 55 6.22 -7.12 -6.17
CA LEU A 55 7.35 -7.22 -7.11
C LEU A 55 7.76 -8.65 -7.42
N SER A 56 7.57 -9.58 -6.48
CA SER A 56 7.92 -11.00 -6.66
C SER A 56 6.84 -11.82 -7.35
N SER A 57 5.68 -11.23 -7.66
CA SER A 57 4.51 -11.92 -8.23
C SER A 57 4.07 -13.15 -7.39
N LEU A 58 4.40 -13.16 -6.10
CA LEU A 58 4.01 -14.21 -5.16
C LEU A 58 2.56 -14.00 -4.73
N GLY A 59 1.62 -14.29 -5.61
CA GLY A 59 0.19 -14.11 -5.38
C GLY A 59 -0.47 -15.17 -4.51
N GLN A 60 0.28 -15.85 -3.63
CA GLN A 60 -0.30 -16.92 -2.82
C GLN A 60 -0.96 -16.38 -1.55
N GLN A 61 -2.17 -16.85 -1.27
CA GLN A 61 -3.03 -16.36 -0.20
C GLN A 61 -2.41 -16.47 1.20
N TYR A 62 -1.56 -17.46 1.47
CA TYR A 62 -0.95 -17.60 2.80
C TYR A 62 0.06 -16.48 3.14
N TYR A 63 0.52 -15.72 2.17
CA TYR A 63 1.32 -14.51 2.44
C TYR A 63 0.51 -13.37 3.01
N SER A 64 -0.81 -13.46 3.00
CA SER A 64 -1.70 -12.45 3.57
C SER A 64 -1.48 -12.21 5.07
N MET A 65 -0.95 -13.20 5.80
CA MET A 65 -0.63 -13.04 7.23
C MET A 65 0.40 -11.94 7.48
N TRP A 66 1.25 -11.61 6.52
CA TRP A 66 2.23 -10.54 6.65
C TRP A 66 1.62 -9.13 6.60
N LEU A 67 0.33 -9.03 6.27
CA LEU A 67 -0.43 -7.78 6.37
C LEU A 67 -0.89 -7.48 7.80
N PHE A 68 -1.06 -8.49 8.64
CA PHE A 68 -1.56 -8.29 10.00
C PHE A 68 -0.83 -7.20 10.79
N PRO A 69 0.51 -7.10 10.77
CA PRO A 69 1.19 -6.00 11.46
C PRO A 69 0.66 -4.63 11.06
N MET A 70 0.43 -4.41 9.76
CA MET A 70 -0.10 -3.15 9.26
C MET A 70 -1.60 -2.98 9.60
N MET A 71 -2.40 -4.06 9.61
CA MET A 71 -3.80 -4.01 10.02
C MET A 71 -3.94 -3.64 11.51
N PHE A 72 -3.03 -4.07 12.38
CA PHE A 72 -3.06 -3.69 13.78
C PHE A 72 -2.87 -2.18 14.00
N THR A 73 -2.38 -1.44 13.03
CA THR A 73 -2.31 0.02 13.12
C THR A 73 -3.70 0.66 13.23
N VAL A 74 -4.79 -0.05 12.90
CA VAL A 74 -6.16 0.46 13.08
C VAL A 74 -6.46 0.84 14.53
N LEU A 75 -5.78 0.21 15.48
CA LEU A 75 -5.91 0.51 16.91
C LEU A 75 -5.13 1.78 17.33
N LEU A 76 -4.33 2.33 16.45
CA LEU A 76 -3.55 3.53 16.68
C LEU A 76 -4.32 4.76 16.18
N HIS A 77 -3.93 5.93 16.66
CA HIS A 77 -4.53 7.20 16.25
C HIS A 77 -4.35 7.45 14.73
N ARG A 78 -3.22 7.03 14.16
CA ARG A 78 -2.93 7.06 12.72
C ARG A 78 -2.95 5.66 12.15
N SER A 79 -3.69 5.45 11.08
CA SER A 79 -3.69 4.20 10.34
C SER A 79 -4.10 4.41 8.89
N VAL A 80 -3.43 3.69 7.99
CA VAL A 80 -3.87 3.57 6.60
C VAL A 80 -5.25 2.90 6.52
N PHE A 81 -5.55 1.98 7.44
CA PHE A 81 -6.83 1.27 7.53
C PHE A 81 -7.99 2.11 8.08
N HIS A 82 -7.78 3.40 8.39
CA HIS A 82 -8.88 4.34 8.57
C HIS A 82 -9.47 4.80 7.22
N THR A 83 -8.83 4.45 6.10
CA THR A 83 -9.34 4.74 4.76
C THR A 83 -10.07 3.52 4.19
N TRP A 84 -11.19 3.74 3.52
CA TRP A 84 -11.94 2.67 2.86
C TRP A 84 -11.10 1.94 1.79
N GLY A 85 -10.21 2.66 1.10
CA GLY A 85 -9.33 2.09 0.09
C GLY A 85 -8.41 0.99 0.63
N ALA A 86 -7.94 1.09 1.88
CA ALA A 86 -7.12 0.05 2.49
C ALA A 86 -7.92 -1.24 2.78
N TRP A 87 -9.16 -1.10 3.20
CA TRP A 87 -10.06 -2.25 3.39
C TRP A 87 -10.43 -2.91 2.07
N LEU A 88 -10.66 -2.12 1.02
CA LEU A 88 -10.89 -2.66 -0.32
C LEU A 88 -9.65 -3.44 -0.81
N ALA A 89 -8.45 -2.89 -0.63
CA ALA A 89 -7.21 -3.58 -0.97
C ALA A 89 -7.06 -4.90 -0.20
N ALA A 90 -7.30 -4.87 1.12
CA ALA A 90 -7.28 -6.06 1.96
C ALA A 90 -8.32 -7.10 1.51
N PHE A 91 -9.54 -6.66 1.19
CA PHE A 91 -10.58 -7.54 0.67
C PHE A 91 -10.17 -8.23 -0.64
N LEU A 92 -9.59 -7.47 -1.58
CA LEU A 92 -9.20 -8.01 -2.88
C LEU A 92 -8.16 -9.13 -2.77
N PHE A 93 -7.28 -9.06 -1.77
CA PHE A 93 -6.26 -10.06 -1.66
C PHE A 93 -6.47 -11.09 -0.53
N LEU A 94 -7.33 -10.81 0.45
CA LEU A 94 -7.78 -11.77 1.45
C LEU A 94 -8.99 -12.58 1.00
N ALA A 95 -9.74 -12.09 0.03
CA ALA A 95 -10.96 -12.76 -0.42
C ALA A 95 -10.61 -14.17 -0.87
N PRO A 96 -11.22 -15.20 -0.28
CA PRO A 96 -11.03 -16.59 -0.66
C PRO A 96 -11.79 -16.85 -1.97
N LEU A 97 -11.40 -16.15 -3.00
CA LEU A 97 -11.88 -16.39 -4.35
C LEU A 97 -11.13 -17.60 -4.91
N GLU A 98 -11.20 -18.71 -4.20
CA GLU A 98 -10.98 -20.01 -4.80
C GLU A 98 -12.14 -20.25 -5.78
N TRP A 99 -12.02 -19.59 -6.91
CA TRP A 99 -12.89 -19.84 -8.04
C TRP A 99 -12.49 -21.20 -8.60
N THR A 100 -12.88 -22.25 -7.92
CA THR A 100 -12.77 -23.60 -8.41
C THR A 100 -13.81 -23.80 -9.50
N SER A 101 -13.49 -23.37 -10.70
CA SER A 101 -14.24 -23.76 -11.87
C SER A 101 -13.73 -25.12 -12.32
N THR A 102 -14.54 -26.14 -12.21
CA THR A 102 -14.23 -27.49 -12.73
C THR A 102 -14.08 -27.50 -14.25
N SER A 103 -14.69 -26.52 -14.95
CA SER A 103 -14.61 -26.39 -16.41
C SER A 103 -13.40 -25.58 -16.89
N MET A 104 -12.86 -24.66 -16.08
CA MET A 104 -11.72 -23.79 -16.44
C MET A 104 -10.78 -23.53 -15.25
N PRO A 105 -10.10 -24.55 -14.71
CA PRO A 105 -9.29 -24.41 -13.50
C PRO A 105 -8.11 -23.46 -13.69
N THR A 106 -7.50 -23.44 -14.87
CA THR A 106 -6.38 -22.56 -15.18
C THR A 106 -6.80 -21.09 -15.23
N ALA A 107 -7.95 -20.77 -15.84
CA ALA A 107 -8.46 -19.40 -15.90
C ALA A 107 -8.83 -18.87 -14.51
N ALA A 108 -9.44 -19.71 -13.67
CA ALA A 108 -9.78 -19.35 -12.29
C ALA A 108 -8.53 -19.05 -11.46
N HIS A 109 -7.48 -19.85 -11.59
CA HIS A 109 -6.21 -19.61 -10.91
C HIS A 109 -5.58 -18.26 -11.33
N TRP A 110 -5.47 -18.00 -12.64
CA TRP A 110 -4.92 -16.72 -13.12
C TRP A 110 -5.74 -15.52 -12.66
N MET A 111 -7.05 -15.65 -12.62
CA MET A 111 -7.93 -14.57 -12.16
C MET A 111 -7.71 -14.26 -10.66
N SER A 112 -7.55 -15.28 -9.82
CA SER A 112 -7.26 -15.08 -8.39
C SER A 112 -5.91 -14.41 -8.15
N VAL A 113 -4.87 -14.81 -8.88
CA VAL A 113 -3.54 -14.17 -8.83
C VAL A 113 -3.61 -12.72 -9.27
N PHE A 114 -4.36 -12.42 -10.34
CA PHE A 114 -4.51 -11.05 -10.85
C PHE A 114 -5.23 -10.14 -9.85
N ILE A 115 -6.31 -10.61 -9.23
CA ILE A 115 -7.06 -9.86 -8.20
C ILE A 115 -6.19 -9.59 -6.97
N ALA A 116 -5.42 -10.58 -6.51
CA ALA A 116 -4.49 -10.41 -5.40
C ALA A 116 -3.39 -9.37 -5.72
N THR A 117 -2.86 -9.40 -6.94
CA THR A 117 -1.85 -8.42 -7.40
C THR A 117 -2.42 -7.00 -7.41
N ILE A 118 -3.66 -6.82 -7.89
CA ILE A 118 -4.35 -5.52 -7.82
C ILE A 118 -4.50 -5.08 -6.35
N GLY A 119 -4.86 -5.98 -5.45
CA GLY A 119 -4.99 -5.69 -4.02
C GLY A 119 -3.69 -5.16 -3.42
N TRP A 120 -2.56 -5.82 -3.69
CA TRP A 120 -1.24 -5.35 -3.25
C TRP A 120 -0.88 -3.98 -3.83
N GLY A 121 -1.07 -3.79 -5.13
CA GLY A 121 -0.82 -2.50 -5.80
C GLY A 121 -1.69 -1.37 -5.22
N LEU A 122 -2.97 -1.63 -4.99
CA LEU A 122 -3.89 -0.67 -4.38
C LEU A 122 -3.45 -0.30 -2.96
N LEU A 123 -3.01 -1.27 -2.15
CA LEU A 123 -2.51 -1.01 -0.80
C LEU A 123 -1.29 -0.09 -0.81
N ILE A 124 -0.35 -0.30 -1.73
CA ILE A 124 0.83 0.56 -1.90
C ILE A 124 0.40 1.99 -2.24
N VAL A 125 -0.50 2.17 -3.21
CA VAL A 125 -1.01 3.49 -3.61
C VAL A 125 -1.74 4.18 -2.47
N VAL A 126 -2.62 3.49 -1.77
CA VAL A 126 -3.37 4.04 -0.63
C VAL A 126 -2.44 4.42 0.51
N THR A 127 -1.40 3.62 0.78
CA THR A 127 -0.41 3.95 1.81
C THR A 127 0.38 5.21 1.43
N ALA A 128 0.90 5.27 0.21
CA ALA A 128 1.66 6.44 -0.24
C ALA A 128 0.82 7.72 -0.23
N SER A 129 -0.44 7.65 -0.68
CA SER A 129 -1.37 8.80 -0.66
C SER A 129 -1.76 9.21 0.75
N SER A 130 -1.95 8.28 1.67
CA SER A 130 -2.23 8.57 3.08
C SER A 130 -1.05 9.28 3.76
N VAL A 131 0.16 8.78 3.55
CA VAL A 131 1.39 9.41 4.06
C VAL A 131 1.55 10.83 3.51
N ALA A 132 1.34 11.03 2.21
CA ALA A 132 1.38 12.36 1.59
C ALA A 132 0.31 13.30 2.15
N GLY A 133 -0.90 12.80 2.36
CA GLY A 133 -2.01 13.55 2.97
C GLY A 133 -1.70 14.01 4.40
N TRP A 134 -1.16 13.14 5.24
CA TRP A 134 -0.75 13.49 6.60
C TRP A 134 0.37 14.54 6.62
N TRP A 135 1.36 14.41 5.74
CA TRP A 135 2.39 15.42 5.57
C TRP A 135 1.82 16.79 5.18
N ALA A 136 0.89 16.81 4.25
CA ALA A 136 0.23 18.05 3.82
C ALA A 136 -0.60 18.67 4.95
N ALA A 137 -1.27 17.86 5.76
CA ALA A 137 -2.05 18.32 6.91
C ALA A 137 -1.15 18.95 7.99
N GLU A 138 -0.02 18.29 8.31
CA GLU A 138 0.94 18.83 9.31
C GLU A 138 1.59 20.14 8.86
N ARG A 139 1.90 20.28 7.57
CA ARG A 139 2.43 21.55 7.03
C ARG A 139 1.42 22.69 7.15
N ARG A 140 0.12 22.42 6.97
CA ARG A 140 -0.94 23.43 7.09
C ARG A 140 -1.16 23.84 8.54
N SER A 141 -1.09 22.91 9.47
CA SER A 141 -1.27 23.21 10.91
C SER A 141 -0.07 23.97 11.52
N GLY A 142 1.13 23.80 10.96
CA GLY A 142 2.33 24.54 11.38
C GLY A 142 2.47 25.92 10.77
N GLN A 143 1.61 26.31 9.84
CA GLN A 143 1.66 27.63 9.23
C GLN A 143 0.95 28.65 10.14
N PRO A 144 1.65 29.70 10.66
CA PRO A 144 1.00 30.72 11.49
C PRO A 144 -0.14 31.38 10.67
N ASN A 145 -1.29 31.50 11.32
CA ASN A 145 -2.49 32.06 10.71
C ASN A 145 -2.29 33.57 10.46
N THR A 146 -1.66 33.93 9.34
CA THR A 146 -1.40 35.33 8.93
C THR A 146 -2.67 36.10 8.56
N LYS A 147 -3.86 35.50 8.73
CA LYS A 147 -5.15 36.18 8.44
C LYS A 147 -5.77 36.87 9.64
N GLY A 148 -5.15 36.88 10.83
CA GLY A 148 -5.75 37.37 12.07
C GLY A 148 -5.25 38.73 12.60
N ASP A 149 -4.14 39.28 12.12
CA ASP A 149 -3.51 40.49 12.69
C ASP A 149 -3.69 41.73 11.80
N LYS A 150 -4.89 41.96 11.27
CA LYS A 150 -5.31 43.31 10.93
C LYS A 150 -6.25 43.79 11.99
N ILE A 151 -5.73 44.21 13.15
CA ILE A 151 -6.42 45.09 14.09
C ILE A 151 -6.55 46.44 13.37
N PRO A 152 -7.74 46.92 13.04
CA PRO A 152 -7.89 48.29 12.59
C PRO A 152 -7.64 49.22 13.78
N ALA A 153 -6.71 50.16 13.58
CA ALA A 153 -6.47 51.27 14.48
C ALA A 153 -7.69 52.21 14.56
#